data_80c8c77bb338e5ac0f6f27bc4dc050c0
#
_entry.id   80c8c77bb338e5ac0f6f27bc4dc050c0
#
_cell.length_a   1.000
_cell.length_b   1.000
_cell.length_c   1.000
_cell.angle_alpha   90.00
_cell.angle_beta   90.00
_cell.angle_gamma   90.00
#
_symmetry.space_group_name_H-M   'P 1'
#
loop_
_entity.id
_entity.type
_entity.pdbx_description
1 polymer ?
#
loop_
_entity_poly.entity_id
_entity_poly.type
_entity_poly.pdbx_seq_one_letter_code
_entity_poly.pdbx_strand_id
1 'polypeptide(L)'
;MKEINPDIIFNLAAESQVLRSADNPLDTYKSNIFGSLNLFDSIRKLQINPKIIHASTDKVYGISDNLPYREDHKLYSNFTYDISKISADLIAQNYKEIYGLDITLFRSCNIYGPADFNYDRLIPHIVKSFIRKKPPIFRSNGKYLREYIYVEDLIEYIIMLTRNRGEEYIFNLGSGVITLLADLST
;
A
#
# COMPACT_ATOMS: atom_id res chain seq x y z
N MET A 1 10.33 21.63 2.26
CA MET A 1 9.66 21.25 3.52
C MET A 1 9.71 22.37 4.56
N LYS A 2 10.89 22.89 4.91
CA LYS A 2 11.00 23.95 5.94
C LYS A 2 10.21 25.23 5.60
N GLU A 3 10.16 25.63 4.35
CA GLU A 3 9.40 26.78 3.86
C GLU A 3 7.89 26.57 3.84
N ILE A 4 7.44 25.32 3.60
CA ILE A 4 6.02 24.98 3.52
C ILE A 4 5.44 24.69 4.90
N ASN A 5 6.24 24.10 5.81
CA ASN A 5 5.85 23.65 7.15
C ASN A 5 4.47 22.95 7.16
N PRO A 6 4.31 21.80 6.49
CA PRO A 6 3.02 21.16 6.34
C PRO A 6 2.47 20.63 7.67
N ASP A 7 1.16 20.67 7.85
CA ASP A 7 0.48 20.04 8.99
C ASP A 7 0.33 18.53 8.80
N ILE A 8 0.12 18.09 7.54
CA ILE A 8 -0.08 16.68 7.18
C ILE A 8 0.75 16.34 5.93
N ILE A 9 1.35 15.16 5.94
CA ILE A 9 2.05 14.59 4.78
C ILE A 9 1.43 13.24 4.44
N PHE A 10 0.94 13.10 3.21
CA PHE A 10 0.53 11.81 2.65
C PHE A 10 1.70 11.22 1.87
N ASN A 11 2.38 10.22 2.43
CA ASN A 11 3.45 9.49 1.76
C ASN A 11 2.87 8.30 0.99
N LEU A 12 2.43 8.56 -0.24
CA LEU A 12 1.85 7.58 -1.16
C LEU A 12 2.83 7.18 -2.28
N ALA A 13 4.01 7.80 -2.31
CA ALA A 13 4.98 7.59 -3.37
C ALA A 13 5.65 6.22 -3.26
N ALA A 14 5.52 5.41 -4.30
CA ALA A 14 6.18 4.11 -4.38
C ALA A 14 6.21 3.58 -5.83
N GLU A 15 7.21 2.75 -6.15
CA GLU A 15 7.06 1.79 -7.25
C GLU A 15 6.07 0.71 -6.80
N SER A 16 4.92 0.65 -7.46
CA SER A 16 3.80 -0.22 -7.05
C SER A 16 3.56 -1.41 -7.99
N GLN A 17 4.33 -1.50 -9.08
CA GLN A 17 4.17 -2.56 -10.08
C GLN A 17 5.06 -3.76 -9.74
N VAL A 18 4.44 -4.88 -9.35
CA VAL A 18 5.15 -6.09 -8.91
C VAL A 18 6.08 -6.62 -10.00
N LEU A 19 5.63 -6.66 -11.27
CA LEU A 19 6.46 -7.15 -12.38
C LEU A 19 7.66 -6.22 -12.61
N ARG A 20 7.43 -4.91 -12.69
CA ARG A 20 8.51 -3.93 -12.84
C ARG A 20 9.50 -3.97 -11.67
N SER A 21 9.02 -4.24 -10.47
CA SER A 21 9.87 -4.39 -9.29
C SER A 21 10.80 -5.59 -9.39
N ALA A 22 10.33 -6.69 -10.00
CA ALA A 22 11.15 -7.86 -10.23
C ALA A 22 12.23 -7.60 -11.30
N ASP A 23 11.89 -6.87 -12.37
CA ASP A 23 12.82 -6.52 -13.44
C ASP A 23 13.84 -5.45 -13.02
N ASN A 24 13.46 -4.53 -12.12
CA ASN A 24 14.26 -3.40 -11.69
C ASN A 24 14.33 -3.28 -10.16
N PRO A 25 14.94 -4.26 -9.46
CA PRO A 25 14.92 -4.32 -8.01
C PRO A 25 15.63 -3.13 -7.34
N LEU A 26 16.74 -2.66 -7.90
CA LEU A 26 17.49 -1.55 -7.34
C LEU A 26 16.68 -0.24 -7.34
N ASP A 27 15.99 0.06 -8.44
CA ASP A 27 15.16 1.26 -8.54
C ASP A 27 13.94 1.18 -7.61
N THR A 28 13.37 -0.02 -7.47
CA THR A 28 12.31 -0.29 -6.49
C THR A 28 12.78 -0.01 -5.07
N TYR A 29 13.94 -0.51 -4.67
CA TYR A 29 14.49 -0.25 -3.34
C TYR A 29 14.85 1.21 -3.13
N LYS A 30 15.42 1.89 -4.13
CA LYS A 30 15.68 3.33 -4.07
C LYS A 30 14.39 4.13 -3.87
N SER A 31 13.35 3.82 -4.64
CA SER A 31 12.07 4.50 -4.55
C SER A 31 11.39 4.24 -3.20
N ASN A 32 11.18 2.97 -2.85
CA ASN A 32 10.30 2.59 -1.75
C ASN A 32 10.99 2.69 -0.39
N ILE A 33 12.25 2.24 -0.29
CA ILE A 33 13.00 2.24 0.97
C ILE A 33 13.66 3.60 1.19
N PHE A 34 14.55 4.00 0.28
CA PHE A 34 15.29 5.25 0.47
C PHE A 34 14.40 6.49 0.34
N GLY A 35 13.34 6.44 -0.49
CA GLY A 35 12.35 7.51 -0.57
C GLY A 35 11.68 7.76 0.78
N SER A 36 11.18 6.71 1.43
CA SER A 36 10.57 6.79 2.75
C SER A 36 11.57 7.19 3.85
N LEU A 37 12.75 6.56 3.84
CA LEU A 37 13.82 6.89 4.79
C LEU A 37 14.24 8.36 4.70
N ASN A 38 14.46 8.88 3.50
CA ASN A 38 14.84 10.27 3.28
C ASN A 38 13.76 11.24 3.76
N LEU A 39 12.48 10.91 3.54
CA LEU A 39 11.36 11.70 4.03
C LEU A 39 11.40 11.80 5.56
N PHE A 40 11.40 10.67 6.25
CA PHE A 40 11.36 10.61 7.71
C PHE A 40 12.58 11.25 8.36
N ASP A 41 13.78 10.98 7.84
CA ASP A 41 15.01 11.57 8.37
C ASP A 41 15.10 13.08 8.13
N SER A 42 14.55 13.56 7.00
CA SER A 42 14.45 15.00 6.73
C SER A 42 13.52 15.70 7.73
N ILE A 43 12.36 15.10 8.04
CA ILE A 43 11.41 15.64 9.02
C ILE A 43 12.07 15.69 10.40
N ARG A 44 12.72 14.59 10.82
CA ARG A 44 13.47 14.51 12.08
C ARG A 44 14.54 15.59 12.19
N LYS A 45 15.39 15.75 11.14
CA LYS A 45 16.47 16.74 11.12
C LYS A 45 15.97 18.17 11.11
N LEU A 46 14.85 18.45 10.46
CA LEU A 46 14.22 19.77 10.45
C LEU A 46 13.49 20.11 11.75
N GLN A 47 13.33 19.15 12.65
CA GLN A 47 12.62 19.30 13.92
C GLN A 47 11.19 19.85 13.73
N ILE A 48 10.52 19.48 12.64
CA ILE A 48 9.09 19.70 12.40
C ILE A 48 8.33 18.42 12.74
N ASN A 49 7.06 18.53 13.08
CA ASN A 49 6.26 17.36 13.47
C ASN A 49 4.90 17.32 12.75
N PRO A 50 4.88 17.25 11.42
CA PRO A 50 3.64 17.02 10.68
C PRO A 50 3.09 15.63 11.00
N LYS A 51 1.76 15.48 10.91
CA LYS A 51 1.18 14.14 10.88
C LYS A 51 1.50 13.46 9.54
N ILE A 52 2.06 12.26 9.58
CA ILE A 52 2.45 11.51 8.38
C ILE A 52 1.50 10.32 8.23
N ILE A 53 0.81 10.27 7.10
CA ILE A 53 0.01 9.11 6.68
C ILE A 53 0.84 8.34 5.67
N HIS A 54 1.36 7.17 6.07
CA HIS A 54 2.26 6.35 5.25
C HIS A 54 1.53 5.15 4.65
N ALA A 55 1.56 5.03 3.32
CA ALA A 55 0.96 3.92 2.61
C ALA A 55 1.87 2.68 2.62
N SER A 56 1.37 1.59 3.17
CA SER A 56 1.90 0.23 3.05
C SER A 56 0.92 -0.64 2.23
N THR A 57 0.95 -1.95 2.39
CA THR A 57 0.13 -2.89 1.63
C THR A 57 -0.09 -4.19 2.43
N ASP A 58 -1.17 -4.90 2.17
CA ASP A 58 -1.43 -6.25 2.68
C ASP A 58 -0.36 -7.28 2.29
N LYS A 59 0.37 -7.02 1.19
CA LYS A 59 1.44 -7.91 0.69
C LYS A 59 2.63 -8.03 1.63
N VAL A 60 2.74 -7.15 2.62
CA VAL A 60 3.76 -7.25 3.68
C VAL A 60 3.58 -8.48 4.56
N TYR A 61 2.39 -9.06 4.60
CA TYR A 61 2.10 -10.29 5.34
C TYR A 61 2.48 -11.56 4.59
N GLY A 62 2.74 -11.45 3.27
CA GLY A 62 3.02 -12.59 2.41
C GLY A 62 1.83 -13.51 2.19
N ILE A 63 2.10 -14.79 2.01
CA ILE A 63 1.07 -15.83 1.88
C ILE A 63 0.95 -16.53 3.25
N SER A 64 -0.25 -16.54 3.81
CA SER A 64 -0.54 -17.16 5.10
C SER A 64 -1.91 -17.83 5.08
N ASP A 65 -2.01 -18.97 5.76
CA ASP A 65 -3.29 -19.66 6.01
C ASP A 65 -4.03 -19.05 7.21
N ASN A 66 -3.36 -18.19 7.99
CA ASN A 66 -3.95 -17.49 9.13
C ASN A 66 -4.60 -16.19 8.67
N LEU A 67 -5.86 -16.29 8.26
CA LEU A 67 -6.67 -15.17 7.79
C LEU A 67 -7.85 -14.92 8.74
N PRO A 68 -8.39 -13.70 8.81
CA PRO A 68 -7.92 -12.47 8.14
C PRO A 68 -6.58 -11.97 8.70
N TYR A 69 -5.84 -11.20 7.89
CA TYR A 69 -4.61 -10.56 8.37
C TYR A 69 -4.93 -9.57 9.49
N ARG A 70 -4.09 -9.59 10.51
CA ARG A 70 -4.14 -8.66 11.65
C ARG A 70 -2.87 -7.81 11.66
N GLU A 71 -2.94 -6.63 12.24
CA GLU A 71 -1.83 -5.68 12.27
C GLU A 71 -0.59 -6.21 13.01
N ASP A 72 -0.80 -7.13 13.97
CA ASP A 72 0.23 -7.80 14.75
C ASP A 72 0.84 -9.03 14.07
N HIS A 73 0.38 -9.42 12.90
CA HIS A 73 0.93 -10.55 12.16
C HIS A 73 2.35 -10.24 11.68
N LYS A 74 3.18 -11.29 11.64
CA LYS A 74 4.56 -11.22 11.15
C LYS A 74 4.60 -10.75 9.70
N LEU A 75 5.48 -9.79 9.43
CA LEU A 75 5.77 -9.33 8.08
C LEU A 75 6.79 -10.28 7.44
N TYR A 76 6.44 -10.85 6.29
CA TYR A 76 7.32 -11.78 5.57
C TYR A 76 6.90 -11.90 4.10
N SER A 77 7.87 -11.83 3.21
CA SER A 77 7.70 -12.18 1.78
C SER A 77 9.03 -12.48 1.13
N ASN A 78 8.99 -13.07 -0.08
CA ASN A 78 10.16 -13.34 -0.92
C ASN A 78 10.15 -12.51 -2.22
N PHE A 79 9.15 -11.65 -2.43
CA PHE A 79 9.03 -10.85 -3.64
C PHE A 79 9.66 -9.47 -3.45
N THR A 80 10.35 -8.97 -4.48
CA THR A 80 11.07 -7.68 -4.44
C THR A 80 10.19 -6.52 -3.99
N TYR A 81 9.00 -6.39 -4.58
CA TYR A 81 8.05 -5.35 -4.18
C TYR A 81 7.69 -5.45 -2.70
N ASP A 82 7.30 -6.63 -2.26
CA ASP A 82 6.86 -6.86 -0.88
C ASP A 82 7.99 -6.57 0.12
N ILE A 83 9.21 -7.06 -0.16
CA ILE A 83 10.41 -6.78 0.66
C ILE A 83 10.64 -5.27 0.76
N SER A 84 10.49 -4.53 -0.35
CA SER A 84 10.65 -3.07 -0.34
C SER A 84 9.62 -2.38 0.55
N LYS A 85 8.38 -2.87 0.55
CA LYS A 85 7.28 -2.34 1.38
C LYS A 85 7.41 -2.76 2.84
N ILE A 86 7.83 -4.00 3.13
CA ILE A 86 8.16 -4.46 4.50
C ILE A 86 9.26 -3.55 5.09
N SER A 87 10.32 -3.29 4.33
CA SER A 87 11.41 -2.45 4.80
C SER A 87 10.95 -1.01 5.11
N ALA A 88 10.16 -0.41 4.22
CA ALA A 88 9.60 0.93 4.45
C ALA A 88 8.63 0.98 5.64
N ASP A 89 7.81 -0.06 5.82
CA ASP A 89 6.88 -0.25 6.92
C ASP A 89 7.64 -0.30 8.28
N LEU A 90 8.65 -1.15 8.38
CA LEU A 90 9.50 -1.27 9.57
C LEU A 90 10.29 0.02 9.87
N ILE A 91 10.78 0.72 8.84
CA ILE A 91 11.42 2.03 9.00
C ILE A 91 10.42 3.06 9.55
N ALA A 92 9.19 3.08 9.05
CA ALA A 92 8.15 3.98 9.55
C ALA A 92 7.85 3.72 11.03
N GLN A 93 7.71 2.46 11.43
CA GLN A 93 7.53 2.07 12.84
C GLN A 93 8.71 2.53 13.69
N ASN A 94 9.95 2.27 13.26
CA ASN A 94 11.14 2.72 13.97
C ASN A 94 11.18 4.24 14.16
N TYR A 95 10.87 5.01 13.11
CA TYR A 95 10.87 6.48 13.22
C TYR A 95 9.77 7.01 14.14
N LYS A 96 8.63 6.34 14.21
CA LYS A 96 7.59 6.66 15.18
C LYS A 96 8.05 6.34 16.62
N GLU A 97 8.49 5.12 16.85
CA GLU A 97 8.75 4.61 18.22
C GLU A 97 10.03 5.20 18.84
N ILE A 98 11.10 5.33 18.06
CA ILE A 98 12.40 5.77 18.56
C ILE A 98 12.59 7.28 18.43
N TYR A 99 12.09 7.89 17.36
CA TYR A 99 12.31 9.32 17.09
C TYR A 99 11.05 10.18 17.33
N GLY A 100 9.92 9.58 17.70
CA GLY A 100 8.71 10.30 18.09
C GLY A 100 7.96 11.01 16.96
N LEU A 101 8.19 10.61 15.69
CA LEU A 101 7.46 11.19 14.56
C LEU A 101 5.97 10.78 14.61
N ASP A 102 5.07 11.70 14.30
CA ASP A 102 3.62 11.39 14.24
C ASP A 102 3.27 10.65 12.94
N ILE A 103 3.62 9.36 12.89
CA ILE A 103 3.34 8.48 11.76
C ILE A 103 2.12 7.62 12.07
N THR A 104 1.18 7.61 11.13
CA THR A 104 0.11 6.61 11.02
C THR A 104 0.33 5.83 9.72
N LEU A 105 0.34 4.51 9.82
CA LEU A 105 0.64 3.60 8.73
C LEU A 105 -0.63 2.82 8.35
N PHE A 106 -0.92 2.69 7.07
CA PHE A 106 -2.00 1.82 6.62
C PHE A 106 -1.52 0.77 5.62
N ARG A 107 -2.04 -0.45 5.75
CA ARG A 107 -1.80 -1.59 4.88
C ARG A 107 -3.07 -1.87 4.09
N SER A 108 -3.13 -1.37 2.85
CA SER A 108 -4.31 -1.55 2.01
C SER A 108 -4.27 -2.85 1.22
N CYS A 109 -5.45 -3.43 0.98
CA CYS A 109 -5.66 -4.45 -0.02
C CYS A 109 -5.57 -3.88 -1.44
N ASN A 110 -6.00 -4.62 -2.47
CA ASN A 110 -5.94 -4.15 -3.86
C ASN A 110 -6.91 -3.00 -4.09
N ILE A 111 -6.39 -1.85 -4.51
CA ILE A 111 -7.16 -0.65 -4.78
C ILE A 111 -7.63 -0.68 -6.22
N TYR A 112 -8.89 -0.28 -6.48
CA TYR A 112 -9.41 -0.07 -7.82
C TYR A 112 -10.26 1.21 -7.88
N GLY A 113 -10.42 1.76 -9.08
CA GLY A 113 -11.24 2.97 -9.28
C GLY A 113 -11.00 3.64 -10.61
N PRO A 114 -11.64 4.80 -10.85
CA PRO A 114 -11.46 5.56 -12.07
C PRO A 114 -10.02 6.04 -12.22
N ALA A 115 -9.62 6.31 -13.48
CA ALA A 115 -8.29 6.77 -13.87
C ALA A 115 -7.14 5.79 -13.60
N ASP A 116 -7.39 4.52 -13.26
CA ASP A 116 -6.36 3.49 -13.27
C ASP A 116 -6.15 2.97 -14.69
N PHE A 117 -5.13 3.50 -15.35
CA PHE A 117 -4.74 3.11 -16.71
C PHE A 117 -3.68 2.01 -16.76
N ASN A 118 -3.35 1.42 -15.61
CA ASN A 118 -2.43 0.29 -15.57
C ASN A 118 -3.18 -1.01 -15.92
N TYR A 119 -3.23 -1.31 -17.22
CA TYR A 119 -3.91 -2.49 -17.75
C TYR A 119 -3.21 -3.83 -17.46
N ASP A 120 -2.08 -3.81 -16.76
CA ASP A 120 -1.47 -5.00 -16.19
C ASP A 120 -2.14 -5.41 -14.86
N ARG A 121 -2.90 -4.51 -14.25
CA ARG A 121 -3.75 -4.82 -13.10
C ARG A 121 -5.06 -5.46 -13.56
N LEU A 122 -5.58 -6.34 -12.72
CA LEU A 122 -6.73 -7.20 -13.08
C LEU A 122 -8.00 -6.39 -13.39
N ILE A 123 -8.44 -5.51 -12.51
CA ILE A 123 -9.69 -4.76 -12.71
C ILE A 123 -9.63 -3.86 -13.96
N PRO A 124 -8.60 -3.02 -14.18
CA PRO A 124 -8.47 -2.26 -15.43
C PRO A 124 -8.41 -3.14 -16.68
N HIS A 125 -7.76 -4.32 -16.60
CA HIS A 125 -7.70 -5.28 -17.69
C HIS A 125 -9.07 -5.83 -18.05
N ILE A 126 -9.85 -6.26 -17.06
CA ILE A 126 -11.20 -6.77 -17.24
C ILE A 126 -12.08 -5.71 -17.88
N VAL A 127 -12.14 -4.49 -17.31
CA VAL A 127 -12.95 -3.38 -17.83
C VAL A 127 -12.58 -3.06 -19.29
N LYS A 128 -11.28 -2.97 -19.59
CA LYS A 128 -10.80 -2.74 -20.97
C LYS A 128 -11.23 -3.86 -21.91
N SER A 129 -11.19 -5.11 -21.45
CA SER A 129 -11.59 -6.27 -22.25
C SER A 129 -13.07 -6.24 -22.58
N PHE A 130 -13.93 -5.94 -21.62
CA PHE A 130 -15.38 -5.77 -21.83
C PHE A 130 -15.69 -4.62 -22.81
N ILE A 131 -15.07 -3.45 -22.64
CA ILE A 131 -15.24 -2.31 -23.56
C ILE A 131 -14.87 -2.71 -24.99
N ARG A 132 -13.83 -3.53 -25.16
CA ARG A 132 -13.36 -4.01 -26.45
C ARG A 132 -14.11 -5.24 -26.98
N LYS A 133 -15.09 -5.74 -26.25
CA LYS A 133 -15.85 -6.97 -26.57
C LYS A 133 -14.91 -8.18 -26.78
N LYS A 134 -13.88 -8.29 -25.96
CA LYS A 134 -12.91 -9.40 -25.96
C LYS A 134 -12.93 -10.09 -24.61
N PRO A 135 -12.77 -11.41 -24.53
CA PRO A 135 -12.66 -12.09 -23.24
C PRO A 135 -11.41 -11.60 -22.47
N PRO A 136 -11.52 -11.37 -21.16
CA PRO A 136 -10.35 -11.04 -20.35
C PRO A 136 -9.39 -12.24 -20.27
N ILE A 137 -8.09 -11.95 -20.27
CA ILE A 137 -7.05 -12.97 -20.13
C ILE A 137 -6.56 -12.97 -18.69
N PHE A 138 -6.76 -14.08 -17.99
CA PHE A 138 -6.24 -14.29 -16.66
C PHE A 138 -4.85 -14.93 -16.72
N ARG A 139 -3.91 -14.41 -15.91
CA ARG A 139 -2.54 -14.95 -15.81
C ARG A 139 -2.45 -16.12 -14.82
N SER A 140 -3.57 -16.55 -14.26
CA SER A 140 -3.68 -17.63 -13.28
C SER A 140 -4.91 -18.49 -13.56
N ASN A 141 -5.06 -19.57 -12.78
CA ASN A 141 -6.23 -20.46 -12.87
C ASN A 141 -7.53 -19.87 -12.25
N GLY A 142 -7.52 -18.60 -11.84
CA GLY A 142 -8.67 -17.90 -11.25
C GLY A 142 -9.01 -18.29 -9.80
N LYS A 143 -8.28 -19.23 -9.19
CA LYS A 143 -8.58 -19.76 -7.86
C LYS A 143 -8.02 -18.93 -6.70
N TYR A 144 -7.35 -17.82 -6.98
CA TYR A 144 -6.86 -16.93 -5.92
C TYR A 144 -8.00 -16.11 -5.34
N LEU A 145 -8.02 -16.06 -4.02
CA LEU A 145 -8.85 -15.12 -3.27
C LEU A 145 -8.14 -13.77 -3.18
N ARG A 146 -8.87 -12.71 -3.41
CA ARG A 146 -8.36 -11.33 -3.31
C ARG A 146 -9.41 -10.44 -2.68
N GLU A 147 -8.94 -9.45 -1.98
CA GLU A 147 -9.76 -8.35 -1.49
C GLU A 147 -9.49 -7.11 -2.33
N TYR A 148 -10.55 -6.34 -2.60
CA TYR A 148 -10.50 -5.10 -3.36
C TYR A 148 -11.22 -4.00 -2.60
N ILE A 149 -10.65 -2.81 -2.58
CA ILE A 149 -11.27 -1.61 -2.02
C ILE A 149 -11.41 -0.54 -3.10
N TYR A 150 -12.59 0.09 -3.14
CA TYR A 150 -12.80 1.22 -4.05
C TYR A 150 -12.01 2.43 -3.57
N VAL A 151 -11.43 3.18 -4.52
CA VAL A 151 -10.48 4.24 -4.19
C VAL A 151 -11.09 5.35 -3.34
N GLU A 152 -12.37 5.68 -3.54
CA GLU A 152 -13.04 6.72 -2.75
C GLU A 152 -13.24 6.27 -1.30
N ASP A 153 -13.63 5.01 -1.07
CA ASP A 153 -13.74 4.44 0.28
C ASP A 153 -12.37 4.46 1.00
N LEU A 154 -11.31 4.11 0.29
CA LEU A 154 -9.95 4.21 0.83
C LEU A 154 -9.59 5.64 1.20
N ILE A 155 -9.93 6.62 0.36
CA ILE A 155 -9.66 8.03 0.62
C ILE A 155 -10.40 8.49 1.89
N GLU A 156 -11.65 8.08 2.09
CA GLU A 156 -12.39 8.39 3.31
C GLU A 156 -11.68 7.84 4.55
N TYR A 157 -11.23 6.58 4.52
CA TYR A 157 -10.43 6.01 5.60
C TYR A 157 -9.13 6.78 5.85
N ILE A 158 -8.39 7.11 4.81
CA ILE A 158 -7.13 7.87 4.91
C ILE A 158 -7.40 9.25 5.57
N ILE A 159 -8.48 9.92 5.20
CA ILE A 159 -8.89 11.21 5.82
C ILE A 159 -9.24 11.00 7.31
N MET A 160 -9.96 9.93 7.64
CA MET A 160 -10.25 9.60 9.05
C MET A 160 -8.95 9.38 9.85
N LEU A 161 -7.95 8.70 9.27
CA LEU A 161 -6.65 8.48 9.92
C LEU A 161 -5.90 9.79 10.22
N THR A 162 -6.13 10.88 9.48
CA THR A 162 -5.53 12.18 9.82
C THR A 162 -6.03 12.73 11.15
N ARG A 163 -7.18 12.29 11.61
CA ARG A 163 -7.82 12.69 12.87
C ARG A 163 -7.52 11.73 14.03
N ASN A 164 -6.87 10.60 13.74
CA ASN A 164 -6.52 9.62 14.77
C ASN A 164 -5.56 10.23 15.79
N ARG A 165 -5.90 10.12 17.07
CA ARG A 165 -5.10 10.55 18.24
C ARG A 165 -4.91 9.42 19.24
N GLY A 166 -5.33 8.19 18.88
CA GLY A 166 -5.15 7.00 19.71
C GLY A 166 -3.72 6.47 19.70
N GLU A 167 -3.48 5.45 20.50
CA GLU A 167 -2.18 4.75 20.58
C GLU A 167 -1.92 3.90 19.33
N GLU A 168 -2.99 3.34 18.75
CA GLU A 168 -2.91 2.54 17.53
C GLU A 168 -2.52 3.44 16.33
N TYR A 169 -1.53 2.98 15.58
CA TYR A 169 -1.00 3.73 14.44
C TYR A 169 -0.78 2.87 13.19
N ILE A 170 -1.09 1.57 13.26
CA ILE A 170 -1.07 0.64 12.13
C ILE A 170 -2.50 0.16 11.88
N PHE A 171 -2.96 0.25 10.64
CA PHE A 171 -4.32 -0.12 10.27
C PHE A 171 -4.35 -0.93 8.98
N ASN A 172 -5.05 -2.05 8.99
CA ASN A 172 -5.42 -2.75 7.77
C ASN A 172 -6.65 -2.08 7.15
N LEU A 173 -6.55 -1.67 5.89
CA LEU A 173 -7.65 -1.05 5.17
C LEU A 173 -8.10 -1.94 4.01
N GLY A 174 -9.33 -2.43 4.11
CA GLY A 174 -9.96 -3.30 3.13
C GLY A 174 -11.47 -3.12 3.11
N SER A 175 -12.13 -3.78 2.19
CA SER A 175 -13.60 -3.78 2.09
C SER A 175 -14.27 -4.80 3.03
N GLY A 176 -13.50 -5.75 3.56
CA GLY A 176 -14.02 -6.92 4.27
C GLY A 176 -14.63 -7.99 3.35
N VAL A 177 -14.59 -7.78 2.03
CA VAL A 177 -15.18 -8.71 1.04
C VAL A 177 -14.09 -9.43 0.27
N ILE A 178 -14.02 -10.75 0.49
CA ILE A 178 -13.08 -11.61 -0.23
C ILE A 178 -13.73 -12.09 -1.53
N THR A 179 -13.07 -11.88 -2.65
CA THR A 179 -13.54 -12.21 -3.98
C THR A 179 -12.66 -13.29 -4.62
N LEU A 180 -13.28 -14.32 -5.19
CA LEU A 180 -12.59 -15.27 -6.04
C LEU A 180 -12.32 -14.61 -7.41
N LEU A 181 -11.09 -14.72 -7.94
CA LEU A 181 -10.76 -14.05 -9.20
C LEU A 181 -11.63 -14.50 -10.38
N ALA A 182 -12.06 -15.78 -10.39
CA ALA A 182 -12.95 -16.29 -11.41
C ALA A 182 -14.31 -15.57 -11.46
N ASP A 183 -14.82 -15.14 -10.31
CA ASP A 183 -16.15 -14.50 -10.19
C ASP A 183 -16.15 -13.05 -10.71
N LEU A 184 -14.99 -12.43 -10.89
CA LEU A 184 -14.87 -11.08 -11.42
C LEU A 184 -15.17 -10.98 -12.93
N SER A 185 -15.28 -12.10 -13.62
CA SER A 185 -15.48 -12.14 -15.08
C SER A 185 -16.85 -12.66 -15.51
N THR A 186 -17.72 -13.01 -14.56
CA THR A 186 -19.09 -13.43 -14.77
C THR A 186 -20.05 -12.24 -14.63
#